data_dda0b0d49d5e148360b59f0e9939b864
#
_entry.id   dda0b0d49d5e148360b59f0e9939b864
#
_cell.length_a   1.000
_cell.length_b   1.000
_cell.length_c   1.000
_cell.angle_alpha   90.00
_cell.angle_beta   90.00
_cell.angle_gamma   90.00
#
_symmetry.space_group_name_H-M   'P 1'
#
loop_
_entity.id
_entity.type
_entity.pdbx_description
1 polymer ?
#
loop_
_entity_poly.entity_id
_entity_poly.type
_entity_poly.pdbx_seq_one_letter_code
_entity_poly.pdbx_strand_id
1 'polypeptide(L)'
;MITADTVYGAFCDSAKRCPDRAFLNVLPETAKIYEIASGEISYADALAQIEILKTKINAAGYQRGQRVMLLLENRPSYFLWWLALNGLGISVVPINPDLREAELAFMIEHAEPVLAICLADRCCELRGAAKSKGISLNVVTPEATLPTASTSSAIAEREGDPEAALLYTSGTTGNPKGCILTNEYFIEAGRWYANATGI
;
A
#
# COMPACT_ATOMS: atom_id res chain seq x y z
N MET A 1 -9.69 6.49 -22.52
CA MET A 1 -10.72 5.99 -21.58
C MET A 1 -10.09 4.89 -20.72
N ILE A 2 -10.21 4.92 -19.41
CA ILE A 2 -9.68 3.87 -18.51
C ILE A 2 -10.61 2.65 -18.64
N THR A 3 -10.07 1.53 -19.09
CA THR A 3 -10.82 0.26 -19.28
C THR A 3 -10.45 -0.82 -18.26
N ALA A 4 -9.45 -0.55 -17.44
CA ALA A 4 -8.98 -1.49 -16.43
C ALA A 4 -9.94 -1.59 -15.25
N ASP A 5 -10.03 -2.77 -14.66
CA ASP A 5 -10.89 -3.08 -13.50
C ASP A 5 -10.14 -2.91 -12.16
N THR A 6 -8.83 -2.72 -12.18
CA THR A 6 -8.00 -2.51 -10.99
C THR A 6 -7.07 -1.32 -11.17
N VAL A 7 -6.64 -0.72 -10.05
CA VAL A 7 -5.69 0.40 -10.08
C VAL A 7 -4.36 -0.03 -10.70
N TYR A 8 -3.88 -1.22 -10.36
CA TYR A 8 -2.68 -1.79 -11.00
C TYR A 8 -2.88 -1.99 -12.51
N GLY A 9 -4.04 -2.46 -12.95
CA GLY A 9 -4.37 -2.58 -14.38
C GLY A 9 -4.31 -1.24 -15.10
N ALA A 10 -4.89 -0.18 -14.52
CA ALA A 10 -4.84 1.18 -15.08
C ALA A 10 -3.40 1.72 -15.15
N PHE A 11 -2.58 1.42 -14.13
CA PHE A 11 -1.15 1.74 -14.15
C PHE A 11 -0.43 0.99 -15.29
N CYS A 12 -0.66 -0.31 -15.46
CA CYS A 12 -0.07 -1.10 -16.55
C CYS A 12 -0.45 -0.56 -17.94
N ASP A 13 -1.70 -0.15 -18.13
CA ASP A 13 -2.15 0.45 -19.38
C ASP A 13 -1.44 1.78 -19.66
N SER A 14 -1.19 2.57 -18.64
CA SER A 14 -0.40 3.81 -18.74
C SER A 14 1.07 3.52 -19.05
N ALA A 15 1.67 2.54 -18.38
CA ALA A 15 3.05 2.12 -18.62
C ALA A 15 3.27 1.61 -20.05
N LYS A 16 2.30 0.90 -20.63
CA LYS A 16 2.35 0.46 -22.04
C LYS A 16 2.26 1.64 -23.02
N ARG A 17 1.43 2.65 -22.72
CA ARG A 17 1.20 3.80 -23.61
C ARG A 17 2.33 4.81 -23.57
N CYS A 18 2.95 5.03 -22.43
CA CYS A 18 3.97 6.06 -22.22
C CYS A 18 5.09 5.59 -21.27
N PRO A 19 5.85 4.53 -21.65
CA PRO A 19 6.85 3.90 -20.78
C PRO A 19 7.93 4.87 -20.28
N ASP A 20 8.35 5.81 -21.14
CA ASP A 20 9.45 6.73 -20.85
C ASP A 20 9.01 8.01 -20.10
N ARG A 21 7.70 8.21 -19.89
CA ARG A 21 7.23 9.37 -19.10
C ARG A 21 7.48 9.13 -17.62
N ALA A 22 7.72 10.21 -16.88
CA ALA A 22 7.81 10.16 -15.43
C ALA A 22 6.47 9.72 -14.82
N PHE A 23 6.53 8.66 -14.03
CA PHE A 23 5.45 8.24 -13.13
C PHE A 23 5.53 8.99 -11.79
N LEU A 24 6.74 9.07 -11.23
CA LEU A 24 7.04 9.80 -10.01
C LEU A 24 8.22 10.74 -10.25
N ASN A 25 8.19 11.90 -9.57
CA ASN A 25 9.31 12.82 -9.55
C ASN A 25 9.60 13.21 -8.10
N VAL A 26 10.81 12.89 -7.63
CA VAL A 26 11.29 13.26 -6.31
C VAL A 26 12.07 14.56 -6.42
N LEU A 27 11.49 15.65 -5.92
CA LEU A 27 12.13 16.95 -5.91
C LEU A 27 13.37 16.98 -5.00
N PRO A 28 14.41 17.77 -5.33
CA PRO A 28 15.64 17.83 -4.52
C PRO A 28 15.42 18.16 -3.04
N GLU A 29 14.46 19.02 -2.72
CA GLU A 29 14.10 19.39 -1.35
C GLU A 29 13.49 18.19 -0.60
N THR A 30 12.59 17.47 -1.25
CA THR A 30 11.96 16.25 -0.71
C THR A 30 13.01 15.14 -0.53
N ALA A 31 13.89 14.98 -1.51
CA ALA A 31 14.98 14.00 -1.46
C ALA A 31 15.89 14.23 -0.24
N LYS A 32 16.21 15.50 0.04
CA LYS A 32 17.01 15.88 1.22
C LYS A 32 16.30 15.58 2.54
N ILE A 33 14.98 15.83 2.64
CA ILE A 33 14.20 15.58 3.86
C ILE A 33 14.09 14.08 4.14
N TYR A 34 13.87 13.29 3.09
CA TYR A 34 13.66 11.84 3.20
C TYR A 34 14.96 11.03 3.10
N GLU A 35 16.10 11.68 2.86
CA GLU A 35 17.40 11.02 2.65
C GLU A 35 17.35 9.94 1.56
N ILE A 36 16.72 10.30 0.41
CA ILE A 36 16.57 9.43 -0.77
C ILE A 36 17.11 10.12 -2.02
N ALA A 37 17.28 9.40 -3.11
CA ALA A 37 17.66 9.99 -4.40
C ALA A 37 16.57 10.91 -4.95
N SER A 38 16.97 12.07 -5.51
CA SER A 38 16.09 12.94 -6.29
C SER A 38 16.04 12.47 -7.75
N GLY A 39 15.01 12.88 -8.47
CA GLY A 39 14.86 12.63 -9.90
C GLY A 39 13.57 11.91 -10.25
N GLU A 40 13.47 11.57 -11.52
CA GLU A 40 12.29 10.94 -12.08
C GLU A 40 12.41 9.41 -12.06
N ILE A 41 11.28 8.75 -11.85
CA ILE A 41 11.09 7.31 -12.03
C ILE A 41 10.10 7.16 -13.17
N SER A 42 10.52 6.57 -14.29
CA SER A 42 9.64 6.35 -15.44
C SER A 42 8.57 5.30 -15.14
N TYR A 43 7.50 5.27 -15.96
CA TYR A 43 6.51 4.20 -15.89
C TYR A 43 7.14 2.82 -16.13
N ALA A 44 8.11 2.70 -17.03
CA ALA A 44 8.81 1.44 -17.32
C ALA A 44 9.63 0.97 -16.11
N ASP A 45 10.41 1.89 -15.49
CA ASP A 45 11.22 1.55 -14.31
C ASP A 45 10.34 1.17 -13.11
N ALA A 46 9.26 1.93 -12.91
CA ALA A 46 8.29 1.62 -11.85
C ALA A 46 7.65 0.25 -12.07
N LEU A 47 7.22 -0.08 -13.30
CA LEU A 47 6.64 -1.38 -13.63
C LEU A 47 7.63 -2.51 -13.36
N ALA A 48 8.88 -2.37 -13.77
CA ALA A 48 9.92 -3.38 -13.52
C ALA A 48 10.11 -3.63 -12.01
N GLN A 49 10.17 -2.57 -11.20
CA GLN A 49 10.29 -2.68 -9.75
C GLN A 49 9.04 -3.31 -9.11
N ILE A 50 7.84 -2.95 -9.56
CA ILE A 50 6.58 -3.53 -9.09
C ILE A 50 6.53 -5.03 -9.37
N GLU A 51 6.93 -5.50 -10.55
CA GLU A 51 6.95 -6.93 -10.89
C GLU A 51 7.94 -7.72 -10.02
N ILE A 52 9.09 -7.13 -9.68
CA ILE A 52 10.03 -7.72 -8.73
C ILE A 52 9.37 -7.86 -7.34
N LEU A 53 8.67 -6.84 -6.86
CA LEU A 53 7.96 -6.89 -5.58
C LEU A 53 6.85 -7.94 -5.60
N LYS A 54 6.04 -8.01 -6.64
CA LYS A 54 5.00 -9.05 -6.80
C LYS A 54 5.58 -10.45 -6.74
N THR A 55 6.72 -10.66 -7.41
CA THR A 55 7.43 -11.95 -7.36
C THR A 55 7.87 -12.30 -5.93
N LYS A 56 8.43 -11.33 -5.18
CA LYS A 56 8.83 -11.52 -3.78
C LYS A 56 7.63 -11.84 -2.87
N ILE A 57 6.53 -11.11 -3.04
CA ILE A 57 5.30 -11.30 -2.24
C ILE A 57 4.71 -12.69 -2.48
N ASN A 58 4.59 -13.11 -3.75
CA ASN A 58 4.10 -14.44 -4.11
C ASN A 58 5.01 -15.56 -3.59
N ALA A 59 6.33 -15.41 -3.73
CA ALA A 59 7.31 -16.38 -3.23
C ALA A 59 7.26 -16.55 -1.71
N ALA A 60 6.91 -15.49 -0.98
CA ALA A 60 6.70 -15.53 0.47
C ALA A 60 5.33 -16.12 0.88
N GLY A 61 4.41 -16.37 -0.07
CA GLY A 61 3.13 -17.03 0.17
C GLY A 61 1.99 -16.10 0.58
N TYR A 62 2.13 -14.77 0.45
CA TYR A 62 1.03 -13.84 0.69
C TYR A 62 -0.02 -13.95 -0.42
N GLN A 63 -1.30 -13.84 -0.06
CA GLN A 63 -2.42 -14.20 -0.93
C GLN A 63 -3.45 -13.08 -1.05
N ARG A 64 -4.25 -13.16 -2.12
CA ARG A 64 -5.42 -12.31 -2.35
C ARG A 64 -6.35 -12.28 -1.13
N GLY A 65 -6.95 -11.12 -0.87
CA GLY A 65 -7.86 -10.88 0.25
C GLY A 65 -7.18 -10.59 1.58
N GLN A 66 -5.85 -10.74 1.67
CA GLN A 66 -5.10 -10.34 2.86
C GLN A 66 -4.90 -8.82 2.91
N ARG A 67 -4.60 -8.29 4.09
CA ARG A 67 -4.27 -6.88 4.31
C ARG A 67 -2.82 -6.70 4.71
N VAL A 68 -2.16 -5.69 4.13
CA VAL A 68 -0.79 -5.29 4.45
C VAL A 68 -0.76 -3.82 4.86
N MET A 69 -0.19 -3.54 6.03
CA MET A 69 0.02 -2.16 6.50
C MET A 69 1.23 -1.53 5.81
N LEU A 70 1.10 -0.27 5.37
CA LEU A 70 2.20 0.53 4.82
C LEU A 70 2.41 1.79 5.66
N LEU A 71 3.56 1.88 6.34
CA LEU A 71 4.03 3.06 7.07
C LEU A 71 5.32 3.56 6.43
N LEU A 72 5.20 4.12 5.23
CA LEU A 72 6.32 4.47 4.35
C LEU A 72 6.35 5.96 3.98
N GLU A 73 5.48 6.79 4.57
CA GLU A 73 5.32 8.19 4.19
C GLU A 73 5.01 8.33 2.68
N ASN A 74 5.23 9.53 2.10
CA ASN A 74 5.02 9.78 0.67
C ASN A 74 6.31 9.51 -0.15
N ARG A 75 6.96 8.38 0.11
CA ARG A 75 8.17 7.94 -0.61
C ARG A 75 7.80 7.17 -1.88
N PRO A 76 8.66 7.11 -2.89
CA PRO A 76 8.43 6.26 -4.07
C PRO A 76 8.11 4.81 -3.72
N SER A 77 8.79 4.25 -2.72
CA SER A 77 8.55 2.88 -2.23
C SER A 77 7.10 2.63 -1.81
N TYR A 78 6.41 3.64 -1.24
CA TYR A 78 4.99 3.53 -0.89
C TYR A 78 4.14 3.18 -2.12
N PHE A 79 4.30 3.92 -3.21
CA PHE A 79 3.53 3.73 -4.45
C PHE A 79 3.85 2.40 -5.12
N LEU A 80 5.14 2.00 -5.12
CA LEU A 80 5.57 0.74 -5.71
C LEU A 80 5.00 -0.46 -4.93
N TRP A 81 5.07 -0.43 -3.60
CA TRP A 81 4.48 -1.47 -2.75
C TRP A 81 2.96 -1.51 -2.87
N TRP A 82 2.31 -0.33 -2.88
CA TRP A 82 0.86 -0.24 -3.02
C TRP A 82 0.38 -0.88 -4.32
N LEU A 83 1.02 -0.57 -5.46
CA LEU A 83 0.69 -1.13 -6.76
C LEU A 83 1.01 -2.63 -6.85
N ALA A 84 2.12 -3.09 -6.26
CA ALA A 84 2.47 -4.49 -6.22
C ALA A 84 1.42 -5.32 -5.45
N LEU A 85 1.00 -4.85 -4.28
CA LEU A 85 -0.03 -5.48 -3.45
C LEU A 85 -1.38 -5.48 -4.16
N ASN A 86 -1.80 -4.33 -4.71
CA ASN A 86 -3.05 -4.22 -5.48
C ASN A 86 -3.07 -5.16 -6.68
N GLY A 87 -1.95 -5.30 -7.41
CA GLY A 87 -1.80 -6.24 -8.51
C GLY A 87 -1.93 -7.72 -8.14
N LEU A 88 -1.81 -8.04 -6.85
CA LEU A 88 -2.02 -9.38 -6.30
C LEU A 88 -3.36 -9.52 -5.57
N GLY A 89 -4.20 -8.49 -5.59
CA GLY A 89 -5.47 -8.46 -4.88
C GLY A 89 -5.32 -8.42 -3.35
N ILE A 90 -4.19 -7.91 -2.86
CA ILE A 90 -3.91 -7.71 -1.44
C ILE A 90 -4.27 -6.26 -1.10
N SER A 91 -5.10 -6.06 -0.08
CA SER A 91 -5.53 -4.74 0.36
C SER A 91 -4.45 -4.02 1.15
N VAL A 92 -4.33 -2.72 0.93
CA VAL A 92 -3.37 -1.87 1.63
C VAL A 92 -4.05 -1.13 2.78
N VAL A 93 -3.42 -1.12 3.94
CA VAL A 93 -3.81 -0.29 5.08
C VAL A 93 -2.77 0.83 5.22
N PRO A 94 -3.03 2.02 4.64
CA PRO A 94 -2.13 3.16 4.75
C PRO A 94 -2.11 3.68 6.18
N ILE A 95 -0.92 3.92 6.72
CA ILE A 95 -0.73 4.41 8.08
C ILE A 95 -0.19 5.84 8.05
N ASN A 96 -0.89 6.73 8.73
CA ASN A 96 -0.39 8.09 8.97
C ASN A 96 0.87 8.00 9.87
N PRO A 97 2.01 8.61 9.46
CA PRO A 97 3.25 8.57 10.24
C PRO A 97 3.14 9.24 11.62
N ASP A 98 2.18 10.12 11.83
CA ASP A 98 1.98 10.83 13.10
C ASP A 98 1.29 9.99 14.19
N LEU A 99 0.75 8.82 13.83
CA LEU A 99 0.07 7.94 14.79
C LEU A 99 1.03 7.37 15.82
N ARG A 100 0.53 7.25 17.05
CA ARG A 100 1.25 6.73 18.20
C ARG A 100 0.89 5.27 18.47
N GLU A 101 1.64 4.65 19.37
CA GLU A 101 1.54 3.21 19.68
C GLU A 101 0.09 2.75 19.98
N ALA A 102 -0.68 3.53 20.75
CA ALA A 102 -2.06 3.18 21.09
C ALA A 102 -3.00 3.14 19.87
N GLU A 103 -2.84 4.09 18.94
CA GLU A 103 -3.61 4.16 17.70
C GLU A 103 -3.19 3.06 16.74
N LEU A 104 -1.88 2.81 16.63
CA LEU A 104 -1.32 1.71 15.85
C LEU A 104 -1.83 0.36 16.37
N ALA A 105 -1.86 0.16 17.68
CA ALA A 105 -2.37 -1.05 18.31
C ALA A 105 -3.85 -1.29 17.98
N PHE A 106 -4.68 -0.23 18.03
CA PHE A 106 -6.08 -0.28 17.61
C PHE A 106 -6.21 -0.68 16.13
N MET A 107 -5.43 -0.05 15.24
CA MET A 107 -5.50 -0.34 13.82
C MET A 107 -5.03 -1.75 13.48
N ILE A 108 -4.00 -2.25 14.15
CA ILE A 108 -3.50 -3.63 13.99
C ILE A 108 -4.59 -4.62 14.38
N GLU A 109 -5.23 -4.41 15.54
CA GLU A 109 -6.31 -5.27 16.03
C GLU A 109 -7.53 -5.24 15.10
N HIS A 110 -7.93 -4.06 14.61
CA HIS A 110 -9.11 -3.90 13.78
C HIS A 110 -8.90 -4.30 12.31
N ALA A 111 -7.73 -4.00 11.74
CA ALA A 111 -7.44 -4.31 10.33
C ALA A 111 -7.01 -5.75 10.10
N GLU A 112 -6.51 -6.45 11.14
CA GLU A 112 -5.99 -7.83 11.06
C GLU A 112 -4.96 -8.02 9.93
N PRO A 113 -3.91 -7.17 9.85
CA PRO A 113 -2.92 -7.26 8.79
C PRO A 113 -2.05 -8.51 8.98
N VAL A 114 -1.62 -9.12 7.87
CA VAL A 114 -0.69 -10.26 7.88
C VAL A 114 0.78 -9.83 7.84
N LEU A 115 1.03 -8.57 7.44
CA LEU A 115 2.35 -7.99 7.28
C LEU A 115 2.26 -6.48 7.50
N ALA A 116 3.29 -5.88 8.08
CA ALA A 116 3.51 -4.44 8.07
C ALA A 116 4.87 -4.13 7.43
N ILE A 117 4.87 -3.18 6.49
CA ILE A 117 6.06 -2.66 5.83
C ILE A 117 6.23 -1.22 6.29
N CYS A 118 7.35 -0.92 6.92
CA CYS A 118 7.58 0.40 7.53
C CYS A 118 9.03 0.86 7.40
N LEU A 119 9.26 2.13 7.65
CA LEU A 119 10.61 2.67 7.79
C LEU A 119 11.31 2.04 9.01
N ALA A 120 12.64 1.94 8.94
CA ALA A 120 13.42 1.20 9.93
C ALA A 120 13.24 1.72 11.37
N ASP A 121 13.15 3.04 11.54
CA ASP A 121 12.93 3.72 12.82
C ASP A 121 11.56 3.45 13.43
N ARG A 122 10.56 3.05 12.63
CA ARG A 122 9.19 2.75 13.07
C ARG A 122 8.94 1.27 13.37
N CYS A 123 9.88 0.38 13.04
CA CYS A 123 9.70 -1.07 13.21
C CYS A 123 9.49 -1.47 14.68
N CYS A 124 10.23 -0.87 15.61
CA CYS A 124 10.11 -1.20 17.03
C CYS A 124 8.74 -0.80 17.59
N GLU A 125 8.23 0.36 17.20
CA GLU A 125 6.91 0.86 17.63
C GLU A 125 5.78 -0.03 17.13
N LEU A 126 5.79 -0.41 15.84
CA LEU A 126 4.78 -1.33 15.27
C LEU A 126 4.81 -2.71 15.94
N ARG A 127 6.00 -3.26 16.22
CA ARG A 127 6.12 -4.52 16.96
C ARG A 127 5.60 -4.38 18.40
N GLY A 128 5.89 -3.26 19.06
CA GLY A 128 5.36 -2.94 20.40
C GLY A 128 3.84 -2.88 20.40
N ALA A 129 3.27 -2.15 19.45
CA ALA A 129 1.83 -2.03 19.26
C ALA A 129 1.15 -3.38 19.02
N ALA A 130 1.69 -4.24 18.15
CA ALA A 130 1.18 -5.58 17.91
C ALA A 130 1.26 -6.45 19.18
N LYS A 131 2.41 -6.41 19.87
CA LYS A 131 2.62 -7.17 21.11
C LYS A 131 1.66 -6.76 22.22
N SER A 132 1.34 -5.47 22.36
CA SER A 132 0.40 -4.98 23.37
C SER A 132 -1.02 -5.56 23.21
N LYS A 133 -1.36 -6.02 22.00
CA LYS A 133 -2.61 -6.70 21.66
C LYS A 133 -2.49 -8.23 21.61
N GLY A 134 -1.31 -8.79 21.90
CA GLY A 134 -1.07 -10.23 21.79
C GLY A 134 -1.05 -10.73 20.32
N ILE A 135 -0.88 -9.83 19.34
CA ILE A 135 -0.90 -10.15 17.92
C ILE A 135 0.53 -10.40 17.43
N SER A 136 0.73 -11.54 16.75
CA SER A 136 2.00 -11.86 16.08
C SER A 136 1.95 -11.25 14.67
N LEU A 137 2.58 -10.10 14.49
CA LEU A 137 2.65 -9.38 13.21
C LEU A 137 4.09 -9.38 12.70
N ASN A 138 4.28 -9.81 11.45
CA ASN A 138 5.54 -9.62 10.75
C ASN A 138 5.73 -8.13 10.41
N VAL A 139 6.85 -7.54 10.84
CA VAL A 139 7.18 -6.13 10.59
C VAL A 139 8.54 -6.05 9.94
N VAL A 140 8.60 -5.54 8.71
CA VAL A 140 9.82 -5.47 7.88
C VAL A 140 10.03 -4.09 7.26
N THR A 141 11.25 -3.81 6.81
CA THR A 141 11.53 -2.65 5.95
C THR A 141 11.28 -2.99 4.47
N PRO A 142 11.12 -1.99 3.59
CA PRO A 142 10.84 -2.22 2.16
C PRO A 142 11.88 -3.08 1.44
N GLU A 143 13.14 -3.02 1.90
CA GLU A 143 14.28 -3.72 1.29
C GLU A 143 14.50 -5.13 1.86
N ALA A 144 13.87 -5.43 3.00
CA ALA A 144 14.08 -6.71 3.70
C ALA A 144 13.56 -7.91 2.91
N THR A 145 14.11 -9.07 3.21
CA THR A 145 13.53 -10.34 2.78
C THR A 145 12.19 -10.54 3.50
N LEU A 146 11.15 -10.87 2.73
CA LEU A 146 9.84 -11.11 3.31
C LEU A 146 9.83 -12.43 4.09
N PRO A 147 9.29 -12.46 5.31
CA PRO A 147 9.05 -13.70 6.02
C PRO A 147 7.95 -14.50 5.31
N THR A 148 7.99 -15.82 5.44
CA THR A 148 6.92 -16.69 4.94
C THR A 148 5.59 -16.29 5.58
N ALA A 149 4.56 -16.14 4.75
CA ALA A 149 3.21 -15.85 5.23
C ALA A 149 2.70 -16.96 6.15
N SER A 150 2.15 -16.58 7.29
CA SER A 150 1.40 -17.54 8.10
C SER A 150 0.08 -17.86 7.41
N THR A 151 -0.31 -19.12 7.38
CA THR A 151 -1.53 -19.63 6.71
C THR A 151 -2.85 -19.15 7.36
N SER A 152 -2.76 -18.39 8.43
CA SER A 152 -3.90 -17.89 9.21
C SER A 152 -4.35 -16.52 8.70
N SER A 153 -5.56 -16.44 8.21
CA SER A 153 -6.34 -15.26 7.80
C SER A 153 -6.27 -14.84 6.33
N ALA A 154 -6.71 -15.72 5.42
CA ALA A 154 -7.36 -15.19 4.22
C ALA A 154 -8.68 -14.56 4.69
N ILE A 155 -8.86 -13.25 4.49
CA ILE A 155 -10.19 -12.64 4.63
C ILE A 155 -11.07 -13.38 3.63
N ALA A 156 -12.17 -13.95 4.12
CA ALA A 156 -13.12 -14.64 3.25
C ALA A 156 -13.39 -13.76 2.04
N GLU A 157 -13.28 -14.33 0.83
CA GLU A 157 -13.59 -13.61 -0.40
C GLU A 157 -14.97 -12.99 -0.23
N ARG A 158 -15.02 -11.68 -0.10
CA ARG A 158 -16.29 -10.97 -0.17
C ARG A 158 -16.74 -11.04 -1.61
N GLU A 159 -17.95 -11.54 -1.85
CA GLU A 159 -18.58 -11.42 -3.16
C GLU A 159 -18.66 -9.94 -3.53
N GLY A 160 -18.02 -9.57 -4.64
CA GLY A 160 -18.00 -8.20 -5.14
C GLY A 160 -16.61 -7.73 -5.56
N ASP A 161 -16.46 -6.43 -5.78
CA ASP A 161 -15.19 -5.81 -6.15
C ASP A 161 -14.19 -5.91 -4.99
N PRO A 162 -12.98 -6.45 -5.22
CA PRO A 162 -12.01 -6.70 -4.17
C PRO A 162 -11.58 -5.39 -3.50
N GLU A 163 -11.43 -5.44 -2.17
CA GLU A 163 -10.89 -4.36 -1.37
C GLU A 163 -9.50 -3.96 -1.87
N ALA A 164 -9.33 -2.70 -2.27
CA ALA A 164 -8.04 -2.16 -2.70
C ALA A 164 -7.29 -1.50 -1.55
N ALA A 165 -8.03 -0.85 -0.64
CA ALA A 165 -7.46 -0.24 0.55
C ALA A 165 -8.47 -0.17 1.70
N LEU A 166 -7.96 -0.18 2.94
CA LEU A 166 -8.69 0.13 4.16
C LEU A 166 -8.14 1.43 4.74
N LEU A 167 -8.85 2.53 4.51
CA LEU A 167 -8.46 3.86 5.00
C LEU A 167 -9.12 4.17 6.34
N TYR A 168 -8.32 4.71 7.27
CA TYR A 168 -8.85 5.16 8.55
C TYR A 168 -9.06 6.67 8.58
N THR A 169 -10.22 7.08 9.04
CA THR A 169 -10.56 8.49 9.27
C THR A 169 -10.72 8.75 10.77
N SER A 170 -10.37 9.98 11.21
CA SER A 170 -10.65 10.42 12.59
C SER A 170 -12.15 10.43 12.82
N GLY A 171 -12.64 9.47 13.60
CA GLY A 171 -14.05 9.42 13.96
C GLY A 171 -14.42 10.52 14.98
N THR A 172 -15.59 11.15 14.82
CA THR A 172 -16.15 12.11 15.80
C THR A 172 -16.45 11.46 17.16
N THR A 173 -16.39 10.14 17.26
CA THR A 173 -16.72 9.32 18.44
C THR A 173 -15.51 8.75 19.17
N GLY A 174 -14.29 9.20 18.87
CA GLY A 174 -13.05 8.84 19.59
C GLY A 174 -12.21 7.74 18.93
N ASN A 175 -12.79 6.69 18.37
CA ASN A 175 -12.03 5.66 17.68
C ASN A 175 -11.99 5.89 16.15
N PRO A 176 -10.85 5.66 15.48
CA PRO A 176 -10.75 5.72 14.02
C PRO A 176 -11.74 4.76 13.36
N LYS A 177 -12.37 5.19 12.26
CA LYS A 177 -13.26 4.35 11.45
C LYS A 177 -12.55 3.88 10.20
N GLY A 178 -12.55 2.57 9.96
CA GLY A 178 -12.02 1.98 8.73
C GLY A 178 -13.03 2.07 7.59
N CYS A 179 -12.65 2.74 6.50
CA CYS A 179 -13.42 2.85 5.28
C CYS A 179 -12.82 1.90 4.23
N ILE A 180 -13.59 0.93 3.77
CA ILE A 180 -13.19 0.03 2.70
C ILE A 180 -13.33 0.76 1.37
N LEU A 181 -12.22 0.85 0.63
CA LEU A 181 -12.19 1.41 -0.72
C LEU A 181 -11.90 0.29 -1.72
N THR A 182 -12.76 0.17 -2.72
CA THR A 182 -12.66 -0.83 -3.78
C THR A 182 -11.80 -0.33 -4.94
N ASN A 183 -11.42 -1.22 -5.85
CA ASN A 183 -10.78 -0.82 -7.10
C ASN A 183 -11.71 0.08 -7.93
N GLU A 184 -13.00 -0.25 -7.99
CA GLU A 184 -14.00 0.57 -8.68
C GLU A 184 -13.99 2.02 -8.17
N TYR A 185 -13.97 2.21 -6.84
CA TYR A 185 -13.89 3.56 -6.26
C TYR A 185 -12.71 4.36 -6.80
N PHE A 186 -11.51 3.77 -6.83
CA PHE A 186 -10.31 4.47 -7.32
C PHE A 186 -10.37 4.75 -8.83
N ILE A 187 -10.89 3.80 -9.60
CA ILE A 187 -11.04 3.96 -11.06
C ILE A 187 -12.05 5.06 -11.39
N GLU A 188 -13.20 5.07 -10.72
CA GLU A 188 -14.21 6.12 -10.91
C GLU A 188 -13.69 7.50 -10.46
N ALA A 189 -12.98 7.58 -9.34
CA ALA A 189 -12.32 8.79 -8.92
C ALA A 189 -11.31 9.29 -9.97
N GLY A 190 -10.50 8.39 -10.54
CA GLY A 190 -9.56 8.72 -11.60
C GLY A 190 -10.25 9.22 -12.88
N ARG A 191 -11.36 8.60 -13.29
CA ARG A 191 -12.18 9.04 -14.41
C ARG A 191 -12.77 10.43 -14.17
N TRP A 192 -13.27 10.66 -12.96
CA TRP A 192 -13.81 11.96 -12.58
C TRP A 192 -12.75 13.06 -12.65
N TYR A 193 -11.56 12.83 -12.11
CA TYR A 193 -10.45 13.78 -12.17
C TYR A 193 -10.02 14.07 -13.61
N ALA A 194 -9.85 13.04 -14.44
CA ALA A 194 -9.48 13.21 -15.84
C ALA A 194 -10.52 14.08 -16.61
N ASN A 195 -11.80 13.82 -16.39
CA ASN A 195 -12.88 14.61 -17.02
C ASN A 195 -12.92 16.06 -16.50
N ALA A 196 -12.70 16.28 -15.20
CA ALA A 196 -12.76 17.60 -14.59
C ALA A 196 -11.56 18.48 -14.95
N THR A 197 -10.39 17.88 -15.22
CA THR A 197 -9.14 18.60 -15.50
C THR A 197 -8.80 18.66 -17.00
N GLY A 198 -9.52 17.92 -17.83
CA GLY A 198 -9.28 17.86 -19.29
C GLY A 198 -8.01 17.11 -19.68
N ILE A 199 -7.49 16.24 -18.79
CA ILE A 199 -6.28 15.42 -19.01
C ILE A 199 -6.64 14.08 -19.66
#